data_d694892a41213991e3036818b9d22832
#
_entry.id   d694892a41213991e3036818b9d22832
#
_cell.length_a   1.000
_cell.length_b   1.000
_cell.length_c   1.000
_cell.angle_alpha   90.00
_cell.angle_beta   90.00
_cell.angle_gamma   90.00
#
_symmetry.space_group_name_H-M   'P 1'
#
loop_
_entity.id
_entity.type
_entity.pdbx_description
1 polymer ?
#
loop_
_entity_poly.entity_id
_entity_poly.type
_entity_poly.pdbx_seq_one_letter_code
_entity_poly.pdbx_strand_id
1 'polypeptide(L)'
;MNQTPEAQQTLTKKPESMAKKVTVFILKTITSIALTIIILFAVCIAGVRLVGLNVYMVISPSMEPTCPVGSVIWVKKISDPSKLKENDVVTFRLTEKTTATHRIIEIKPDDTDPAGYVFITKGDNNDNKDNVPLSPSKVVGKEIVTIPYLGYVANYIQHKPGIYYAIGTCLTIIVLLFITDALTDDDDDDNKKKKNKAKAVNTDTAEPKAAMPGETPSELSNETPTESQGEAPSAPQSEA
;
A
#
# COMPACT_ATOMS: atom_id res chain seq x y z
N MET A 1 -14.61 -53.07 52.62
CA MET A 1 -15.54 -52.39 51.71
C MET A 1 -15.19 -50.91 51.74
N ASN A 2 -14.28 -50.51 50.88
CA ASN A 2 -13.83 -49.13 50.72
C ASN A 2 -14.25 -48.69 49.32
N GLN A 3 -15.28 -47.87 49.25
CA GLN A 3 -15.63 -47.19 48.02
C GLN A 3 -14.89 -45.87 47.97
N THR A 4 -13.99 -45.77 47.03
CA THR A 4 -13.27 -44.55 46.63
C THR A 4 -14.25 -43.64 45.89
N PRO A 5 -14.39 -42.39 46.27
CA PRO A 5 -15.17 -41.43 45.47
C PRO A 5 -14.26 -40.76 44.45
N GLU A 6 -14.09 -41.40 43.34
CA GLU A 6 -13.47 -40.85 42.14
C GLU A 6 -14.60 -40.38 41.20
N ALA A 7 -15.20 -39.26 41.53
CA ALA A 7 -16.09 -38.59 40.61
C ALA A 7 -16.24 -37.15 41.00
N GLN A 8 -16.01 -36.29 40.02
CA GLN A 8 -16.31 -34.84 39.99
C GLN A 8 -15.13 -33.88 40.09
N GLN A 9 -14.24 -33.95 39.13
CA GLN A 9 -13.62 -32.75 38.62
C GLN A 9 -14.06 -32.50 37.17
N THR A 10 -15.35 -32.27 36.98
CA THR A 10 -15.83 -31.57 35.81
C THR A 10 -15.42 -30.12 35.99
N LEU A 11 -14.24 -29.76 35.44
CA LEU A 11 -13.84 -28.37 35.24
C LEU A 11 -14.94 -27.65 34.47
N THR A 12 -15.77 -26.93 35.16
CA THR A 12 -16.74 -26.01 34.58
C THR A 12 -15.95 -24.91 33.88
N LYS A 13 -15.66 -25.14 32.58
CA LYS A 13 -15.14 -24.09 31.69
C LYS A 13 -16.23 -23.02 31.62
N LYS A 14 -16.00 -21.91 32.30
CA LYS A 14 -16.87 -20.73 32.29
C LYS A 14 -17.14 -20.37 30.83
N PRO A 15 -18.39 -20.29 30.35
CA PRO A 15 -18.66 -19.95 28.96
C PRO A 15 -18.07 -18.57 28.70
N GLU A 16 -17.14 -18.48 27.77
CA GLU A 16 -16.64 -17.21 27.29
C GLU A 16 -17.82 -16.36 26.88
N SER A 17 -17.93 -15.20 27.50
CA SER A 17 -19.03 -14.27 27.26
C SER A 17 -19.09 -13.98 25.76
N MET A 18 -20.26 -14.19 25.12
CA MET A 18 -20.53 -13.81 23.73
C MET A 18 -20.07 -12.37 23.45
N ALA A 19 -20.12 -11.51 24.47
CA ALA A 19 -19.61 -10.15 24.43
C ALA A 19 -18.10 -10.09 24.08
N LYS A 20 -17.25 -10.98 24.64
CA LYS A 20 -15.81 -11.00 24.28
C LYS A 20 -15.58 -11.31 22.81
N LYS A 21 -16.26 -12.32 22.27
CA LYS A 21 -16.12 -12.70 20.85
C LYS A 21 -16.57 -11.58 19.91
N VAL A 22 -17.68 -10.94 20.24
CA VAL A 22 -18.19 -9.79 19.47
C VAL A 22 -17.22 -8.61 19.55
N THR A 23 -16.68 -8.30 20.72
CA THR A 23 -15.69 -7.21 20.88
C THR A 23 -14.41 -7.46 20.09
N VAL A 24 -13.84 -8.67 20.15
CA VAL A 24 -12.66 -9.04 19.38
C VAL A 24 -12.94 -8.99 17.87
N PHE A 25 -14.09 -9.47 17.42
CA PHE A 25 -14.49 -9.40 16.02
C PHE A 25 -14.62 -7.95 15.52
N ILE A 26 -15.28 -7.08 16.30
CA ILE A 26 -15.43 -5.66 15.96
C ILE A 26 -14.05 -4.98 15.91
N LEU A 27 -13.20 -5.22 16.90
CA LEU A 27 -11.85 -4.66 16.95
C LEU A 27 -11.00 -5.11 15.76
N LYS A 28 -11.03 -6.39 15.41
CA LYS A 28 -10.31 -6.96 14.26
C LYS A 28 -10.81 -6.35 12.94
N THR A 29 -12.10 -6.14 12.80
CA THR A 29 -12.70 -5.51 11.62
C THR A 29 -12.25 -4.05 11.48
N ILE A 30 -12.31 -3.28 12.56
CA ILE A 30 -11.89 -1.86 12.57
C ILE A 30 -10.40 -1.73 12.24
N THR A 31 -9.54 -2.53 12.87
CA THR A 31 -8.08 -2.50 12.60
C THR A 31 -7.74 -2.94 11.19
N SER A 32 -8.43 -3.94 10.64
CA SER A 32 -8.27 -4.38 9.24
C SER A 32 -8.64 -3.28 8.25
N ILE A 33 -9.77 -2.60 8.48
CA ILE A 33 -10.20 -1.48 7.64
C ILE A 33 -9.19 -0.34 7.72
N ALA A 34 -8.72 0.03 8.91
CA ALA A 34 -7.73 1.07 9.10
C ALA A 34 -6.41 0.75 8.38
N LEU A 35 -5.92 -0.50 8.49
CA LEU A 35 -4.72 -0.95 7.80
C LEU A 35 -4.90 -0.90 6.27
N THR A 36 -6.04 -1.34 5.76
CA THR A 36 -6.34 -1.28 4.32
C THR A 36 -6.32 0.15 3.80
N ILE A 37 -6.90 1.10 4.54
CA ILE A 37 -6.87 2.53 4.18
C ILE A 37 -5.44 3.06 4.16
N ILE A 38 -4.61 2.72 5.15
CA ILE A 38 -3.21 3.14 5.21
C ILE A 38 -2.42 2.60 4.01
N ILE A 39 -2.59 1.32 3.68
CA ILE A 39 -1.93 0.69 2.52
C ILE A 39 -2.37 1.36 1.22
N LEU A 40 -3.67 1.57 1.01
CA LEU A 40 -4.18 2.26 -0.18
C LEU A 40 -3.61 3.68 -0.31
N PHE A 41 -3.53 4.40 0.80
CA PHE A 41 -2.95 5.75 0.83
C PHE A 41 -1.45 5.73 0.49
N ALA A 42 -0.68 4.80 1.04
CA ALA A 42 0.73 4.62 0.73
C ALA A 42 0.96 4.25 -0.75
N VAL A 43 0.15 3.35 -1.29
CA VAL A 43 0.19 2.97 -2.72
C VAL A 43 -0.17 4.15 -3.61
N CYS A 44 -1.16 4.96 -3.22
CA CYS A 44 -1.53 6.16 -3.95
C CYS A 44 -0.37 7.17 -4.02
N ILE A 45 0.29 7.45 -2.88
CA ILE A 45 1.44 8.37 -2.83
C ILE A 45 2.62 7.83 -3.67
N ALA A 46 2.93 6.54 -3.54
CA ALA A 46 3.99 5.91 -4.33
C ALA A 46 3.66 5.91 -5.83
N GLY A 47 2.42 5.60 -6.18
CA GLY A 47 1.93 5.55 -7.56
C GLY A 47 2.01 6.88 -8.29
N VAL A 48 1.73 7.99 -7.59
CA VAL A 48 1.82 9.36 -8.14
C VAL A 48 3.23 9.64 -8.71
N ARG A 49 4.28 9.21 -8.01
CA ARG A 49 5.67 9.36 -8.49
C ARG A 49 6.00 8.49 -9.69
N LEU A 50 5.46 7.27 -9.73
CA LEU A 50 5.69 6.32 -10.84
C LEU A 50 5.05 6.80 -12.15
N VAL A 51 3.93 7.53 -12.07
CA VAL A 51 3.23 8.09 -13.24
C VAL A 51 3.85 9.41 -13.73
N GLY A 52 4.97 9.86 -13.13
CA GLY A 52 5.67 11.09 -13.51
C GLY A 52 4.95 12.35 -13.06
N LEU A 53 4.18 12.28 -11.99
CA LEU A 53 3.55 13.41 -11.34
C LEU A 53 4.45 13.98 -10.24
N ASN A 54 4.59 15.29 -10.22
CA ASN A 54 5.21 16.02 -9.13
C ASN A 54 4.13 16.65 -8.25
N VAL A 55 4.37 16.68 -6.96
CA VAL A 55 3.44 17.22 -5.97
C VAL A 55 4.04 18.48 -5.38
N TYR A 56 3.30 19.58 -5.42
CA TYR A 56 3.70 20.86 -4.84
C TYR A 56 2.62 21.37 -3.89
N MET A 57 3.05 22.10 -2.86
CA MET A 57 2.15 22.78 -1.94
C MET A 57 2.06 24.26 -2.34
N VAL A 58 0.85 24.78 -2.41
CA VAL A 58 0.56 26.19 -2.71
C VAL A 58 0.73 27.01 -1.43
N ILE A 59 1.67 27.94 -1.48
CA ILE A 59 2.03 28.81 -0.34
C ILE A 59 1.68 30.29 -0.56
N SER A 60 1.32 30.67 -1.79
CA SER A 60 0.98 32.07 -2.14
C SER A 60 -0.43 32.16 -2.73
N PRO A 61 -1.12 33.29 -2.58
CA PRO A 61 -2.49 33.47 -3.07
C PRO A 61 -2.55 33.85 -4.57
N SER A 62 -1.44 33.88 -5.30
CA SER A 62 -1.40 34.36 -6.69
C SER A 62 -2.32 33.60 -7.65
N MET A 63 -2.66 32.36 -7.32
CA MET A 63 -3.51 31.49 -8.12
C MET A 63 -4.91 31.28 -7.54
N GLU A 64 -5.32 32.07 -6.57
CA GLU A 64 -6.70 32.02 -6.08
C GLU A 64 -7.68 32.54 -7.14
N PRO A 65 -8.89 31.99 -7.23
CA PRO A 65 -9.42 30.86 -6.44
C PRO A 65 -9.05 29.47 -6.98
N THR A 66 -8.38 29.38 -8.14
CA THR A 66 -8.09 28.09 -8.82
C THR A 66 -7.22 27.18 -7.95
N CYS A 67 -6.16 27.70 -7.36
CA CYS A 67 -5.26 26.97 -6.46
C CYS A 67 -5.15 27.75 -5.14
N PRO A 68 -6.09 27.54 -4.18
CA PRO A 68 -6.06 28.27 -2.91
C PRO A 68 -4.81 27.97 -2.09
N VAL A 69 -4.40 28.92 -1.25
CA VAL A 69 -3.31 28.71 -0.29
C VAL A 69 -3.61 27.49 0.59
N GLY A 70 -2.60 26.65 0.84
CA GLY A 70 -2.74 25.41 1.58
C GLY A 70 -3.28 24.25 0.76
N SER A 71 -3.42 24.42 -0.56
CA SER A 71 -3.72 23.31 -1.49
C SER A 71 -2.48 22.50 -1.82
N VAL A 72 -2.69 21.27 -2.24
CA VAL A 72 -1.69 20.45 -2.93
C VAL A 72 -2.07 20.35 -4.39
N ILE A 73 -1.12 20.67 -5.28
CA ILE A 73 -1.29 20.55 -6.72
C ILE A 73 -0.48 19.37 -7.28
N TRP A 74 -1.08 18.64 -8.19
CA TRP A 74 -0.42 17.59 -8.95
C TRP A 74 -0.05 18.11 -10.32
N VAL A 75 1.25 18.07 -10.60
CA VAL A 75 1.84 18.63 -11.82
C VAL A 75 2.40 17.48 -12.66
N LYS A 76 1.85 17.30 -13.84
CA LYS A 76 2.34 16.32 -14.80
C LYS A 76 3.56 16.88 -15.53
N LYS A 77 4.68 16.19 -15.42
CA LYS A 77 5.90 16.56 -16.14
C LYS A 77 5.62 16.56 -17.64
N ILE A 78 6.07 17.61 -18.33
CA ILE A 78 5.95 17.76 -19.77
C ILE A 78 7.32 17.58 -20.41
N SER A 79 7.40 16.66 -21.37
CA SER A 79 8.62 16.44 -22.15
C SER A 79 8.71 17.39 -23.34
N ASP A 80 7.55 17.87 -23.82
CA ASP A 80 7.46 18.72 -24.99
C ASP A 80 6.57 19.94 -24.66
N PRO A 81 7.18 21.09 -24.32
CA PRO A 81 6.46 22.30 -23.97
C PRO A 81 5.62 22.88 -25.13
N SER A 82 5.88 22.50 -26.40
CA SER A 82 5.12 22.99 -27.55
C SER A 82 3.65 22.55 -27.53
N LYS A 83 3.33 21.53 -26.71
CA LYS A 83 1.96 21.03 -26.52
C LYS A 83 1.13 21.85 -25.55
N LEU A 84 1.75 22.77 -24.85
CA LEU A 84 1.07 23.71 -23.96
C LEU A 84 0.25 24.70 -24.77
N LYS A 85 -0.87 25.11 -24.20
CA LYS A 85 -1.81 26.04 -24.79
C LYS A 85 -2.08 27.21 -23.86
N GLU A 86 -2.65 28.26 -24.42
CA GLU A 86 -3.24 29.31 -23.61
C GLU A 86 -4.30 28.74 -22.67
N ASN A 87 -4.40 29.32 -21.50
CA ASN A 87 -5.20 28.90 -20.35
C ASN A 87 -4.67 27.66 -19.57
N ASP A 88 -3.59 27.03 -20.01
CA ASP A 88 -2.95 25.99 -19.21
C ASP A 88 -2.29 26.58 -17.95
N VAL A 89 -2.49 25.92 -16.82
CA VAL A 89 -1.78 26.26 -15.56
C VAL A 89 -0.48 25.46 -15.53
N VAL A 90 0.63 26.17 -15.44
CA VAL A 90 1.96 25.58 -15.51
C VAL A 90 2.78 25.91 -14.28
N THR A 91 3.54 24.93 -13.82
CA THR A 91 4.57 25.11 -12.80
C THR A 91 5.93 25.24 -13.49
N PHE A 92 6.68 26.25 -13.13
CA PHE A 92 7.97 26.56 -13.72
C PHE A 92 9.00 26.96 -12.66
N ARG A 93 10.28 26.91 -13.01
CA ARG A 93 11.38 27.29 -12.12
C ARG A 93 11.62 28.79 -12.20
N LEU A 94 11.56 29.44 -11.04
CA LEU A 94 12.05 30.81 -10.87
C LEU A 94 13.56 30.79 -10.59
N THR A 95 13.99 29.91 -9.68
CA THR A 95 15.39 29.67 -9.34
C THR A 95 15.60 28.14 -9.25
N GLU A 96 16.83 27.71 -8.95
CA GLU A 96 17.10 26.28 -8.74
C GLU A 96 16.26 25.63 -7.62
N LYS A 97 15.85 26.42 -6.62
CA LYS A 97 15.13 25.94 -5.43
C LYS A 97 13.68 26.39 -5.36
N THR A 98 13.29 27.35 -6.19
CA THR A 98 11.97 27.99 -6.10
C THR A 98 11.19 27.77 -7.39
N THR A 99 9.94 27.36 -7.25
CA THR A 99 8.99 27.21 -8.35
C THR A 99 7.82 28.17 -8.17
N ALA A 100 7.23 28.60 -9.28
CA ALA A 100 5.94 29.28 -9.31
C ALA A 100 4.95 28.51 -10.19
N THR A 101 3.68 28.74 -9.95
CA THR A 101 2.59 28.14 -10.74
C THR A 101 1.69 29.28 -11.17
N HIS A 102 1.59 29.53 -12.49
CA HIS A 102 0.76 30.56 -13.08
C HIS A 102 0.08 30.04 -14.35
N ARG A 103 -0.89 30.81 -14.87
CA ARG A 103 -1.62 30.50 -16.10
C ARG A 103 -0.93 31.11 -17.30
N ILE A 104 -0.80 30.36 -18.38
CA ILE A 104 -0.38 30.88 -19.67
C ILE A 104 -1.54 31.72 -20.23
N ILE A 105 -1.29 33.02 -20.45
CA ILE A 105 -2.29 33.93 -21.06
C ILE A 105 -2.02 34.20 -22.52
N GLU A 106 -0.78 34.01 -22.98
CA GLU A 106 -0.39 34.27 -24.36
C GLU A 106 0.88 33.47 -24.70
N ILE A 107 1.02 33.05 -25.96
CA ILE A 107 2.24 32.43 -26.50
C ILE A 107 2.78 33.37 -27.58
N LYS A 108 4.01 33.88 -27.39
CA LYS A 108 4.65 34.84 -28.29
C LYS A 108 5.84 34.22 -29.00
N PRO A 109 6.01 34.48 -30.30
CA PRO A 109 7.27 34.23 -30.97
C PRO A 109 8.39 35.05 -30.32
N ASP A 110 9.54 34.44 -30.13
CA ASP A 110 10.73 35.10 -29.60
C ASP A 110 11.99 34.44 -30.15
N ASP A 111 12.63 35.09 -31.11
CA ASP A 111 13.82 34.56 -31.79
C ASP A 111 15.05 34.53 -30.86
N THR A 112 14.97 35.17 -29.68
CA THR A 112 16.04 35.13 -28.69
C THR A 112 16.01 33.90 -27.79
N ASP A 113 14.86 33.23 -27.68
CA ASP A 113 14.73 31.97 -26.97
C ASP A 113 15.06 30.78 -27.91
N PRO A 114 15.84 29.81 -27.47
CA PRO A 114 16.20 28.63 -28.28
C PRO A 114 15.01 27.82 -28.79
N ALA A 115 13.85 27.94 -28.15
CA ALA A 115 12.61 27.31 -28.59
C ALA A 115 11.88 28.08 -29.68
N GLY A 116 12.29 29.33 -29.97
CA GLY A 116 11.62 30.21 -30.93
C GLY A 116 10.34 30.86 -30.41
N TYR A 117 10.00 30.70 -29.15
CA TYR A 117 8.81 31.28 -28.51
C TYR A 117 8.95 31.33 -27.00
N VAL A 118 8.12 32.16 -26.36
CA VAL A 118 8.02 32.29 -24.91
C VAL A 118 6.54 32.30 -24.49
N PHE A 119 6.32 31.92 -23.24
CA PHE A 119 5.00 32.01 -22.61
C PHE A 119 4.88 33.31 -21.81
N ILE A 120 3.80 34.03 -21.98
CA ILE A 120 3.40 35.11 -21.07
C ILE A 120 2.46 34.51 -20.04
N THR A 121 2.85 34.60 -18.79
CA THR A 121 2.11 34.01 -17.67
C THR A 121 1.52 35.06 -16.76
N LYS A 122 0.48 34.68 -16.02
CA LYS A 122 -0.18 35.52 -15.04
C LYS A 122 -0.77 34.63 -13.92
N GLY A 123 -0.62 35.05 -12.68
CA GLY A 123 -1.39 34.47 -11.58
C GLY A 123 -2.86 34.87 -11.67
N ASP A 124 -3.77 33.95 -11.41
CA ASP A 124 -5.22 34.19 -11.54
C ASP A 124 -5.71 35.32 -10.65
N ASN A 125 -5.10 35.50 -9.48
CA ASN A 125 -5.39 36.58 -8.53
C ASN A 125 -4.51 37.84 -8.70
N ASN A 126 -3.63 37.84 -9.67
CA ASN A 126 -2.77 39.01 -9.91
C ASN A 126 -3.48 40.00 -10.85
N ASP A 127 -3.24 41.30 -10.66
CA ASP A 127 -3.77 42.33 -11.57
C ASP A 127 -3.01 42.35 -12.90
N ASN A 128 -1.70 42.18 -12.83
CA ASN A 128 -0.82 42.29 -14.00
C ASN A 128 -0.22 40.92 -14.37
N LYS A 129 0.14 40.80 -15.66
CA LYS A 129 0.95 39.69 -16.15
C LYS A 129 2.36 39.71 -15.53
N ASP A 130 3.02 38.59 -15.57
CA ASP A 130 4.38 38.47 -15.09
C ASP A 130 5.33 39.34 -15.93
N ASN A 131 6.25 40.04 -15.26
CA ASN A 131 7.14 40.98 -15.93
C ASN A 131 8.18 40.32 -16.84
N VAL A 132 8.49 39.03 -16.56
CA VAL A 132 9.50 38.28 -17.30
C VAL A 132 8.81 37.17 -18.09
N PRO A 133 8.94 37.15 -19.43
CA PRO A 133 8.46 36.03 -20.22
C PRO A 133 9.06 34.70 -19.77
N LEU A 134 8.28 33.67 -19.78
CA LEU A 134 8.68 32.32 -19.35
C LEU A 134 9.22 31.53 -20.55
N SER A 135 10.53 31.22 -20.51
CA SER A 135 11.13 30.29 -21.47
C SER A 135 10.56 28.88 -21.31
N PRO A 136 10.27 28.17 -22.40
CA PRO A 136 9.81 26.77 -22.37
C PRO A 136 10.73 25.83 -21.60
N SER A 137 12.03 26.09 -21.60
CA SER A 137 13.04 25.32 -20.89
C SER A 137 12.89 25.32 -19.36
N LYS A 138 12.26 26.36 -18.81
CA LYS A 138 12.01 26.50 -17.37
C LYS A 138 10.73 25.80 -16.91
N VAL A 139 9.89 25.33 -17.82
CA VAL A 139 8.63 24.66 -17.48
C VAL A 139 8.93 23.30 -16.87
N VAL A 140 8.38 23.05 -15.69
CA VAL A 140 8.45 21.76 -14.99
C VAL A 140 7.31 20.85 -15.42
N GLY A 141 6.10 21.41 -15.58
CA GLY A 141 4.93 20.64 -15.99
C GLY A 141 3.64 21.43 -15.93
N LYS A 142 2.56 20.76 -16.33
CA LYS A 142 1.19 21.27 -16.31
C LYS A 142 0.45 20.75 -15.07
N GLU A 143 -0.24 21.66 -14.41
CA GLU A 143 -1.17 21.31 -13.33
C GLU A 143 -2.35 20.49 -13.91
N ILE A 144 -2.73 19.43 -13.21
CA ILE A 144 -3.84 18.55 -13.60
C ILE A 144 -4.91 18.41 -12.53
N VAL A 145 -4.53 18.56 -11.26
CA VAL A 145 -5.45 18.44 -10.12
C VAL A 145 -4.98 19.34 -8.98
N THR A 146 -5.91 20.09 -8.41
CA THR A 146 -5.73 20.85 -7.16
C THR A 146 -6.60 20.22 -6.06
N ILE A 147 -5.99 19.88 -4.94
CA ILE A 147 -6.71 19.37 -3.75
C ILE A 147 -6.61 20.42 -2.66
N PRO A 148 -7.72 21.14 -2.39
CA PRO A 148 -7.74 22.18 -1.36
C PRO A 148 -7.45 21.62 0.03
N TYR A 149 -6.86 22.43 0.89
CA TYR A 149 -6.60 22.16 2.32
C TYR A 149 -5.67 21.00 2.64
N LEU A 150 -5.35 20.10 1.70
CA LEU A 150 -4.47 18.95 1.93
C LEU A 150 -3.05 19.37 2.32
N GLY A 151 -2.59 20.51 1.84
CA GLY A 151 -1.30 21.09 2.20
C GLY A 151 -1.17 21.46 3.68
N TYR A 152 -2.25 21.92 4.32
CA TYR A 152 -2.25 22.19 5.76
C TYR A 152 -2.04 20.92 6.57
N VAL A 153 -2.69 19.82 6.17
CA VAL A 153 -2.51 18.51 6.81
C VAL A 153 -1.08 18.02 6.61
N ALA A 154 -0.57 18.10 5.39
CA ALA A 154 0.81 17.71 5.09
C ALA A 154 1.83 18.53 5.87
N ASN A 155 1.65 19.85 5.94
CA ASN A 155 2.50 20.75 6.70
C ASN A 155 2.44 20.46 8.20
N TYR A 156 1.25 20.21 8.75
CA TYR A 156 1.08 19.85 10.16
C TYR A 156 1.82 18.55 10.52
N ILE A 157 1.71 17.53 9.66
CA ILE A 157 2.38 16.24 9.89
C ILE A 157 3.92 16.38 9.79
N GLN A 158 4.42 17.24 8.90
CA GLN A 158 5.88 17.41 8.69
C GLN A 158 6.55 18.24 9.78
N HIS A 159 5.81 19.06 10.53
CA HIS A 159 6.35 19.92 11.58
C HIS A 159 6.01 19.38 12.97
N LYS A 160 6.85 19.76 13.96
CA LYS A 160 6.54 19.50 15.38
C LYS A 160 5.34 20.36 15.82
N PRO A 161 4.34 19.83 16.56
CA PRO A 161 4.29 18.50 17.15
C PRO A 161 3.64 17.41 16.26
N GLY A 162 3.14 17.74 15.06
CA GLY A 162 2.35 16.84 14.23
C GLY A 162 3.01 15.51 13.90
N ILE A 163 4.33 15.52 13.65
CA ILE A 163 5.09 14.29 13.37
C ILE A 163 5.05 13.30 14.55
N TYR A 164 5.08 13.79 15.79
CA TYR A 164 5.02 12.92 16.97
C TYR A 164 3.63 12.28 17.12
N TYR A 165 2.57 13.03 16.82
CA TYR A 165 1.20 12.48 16.81
C TYR A 165 1.03 11.43 15.71
N ALA A 166 1.58 11.66 14.51
CA ALA A 166 1.54 10.70 13.41
C ALA A 166 2.26 9.40 13.78
N ILE A 167 3.48 9.48 14.32
CA ILE A 167 4.25 8.32 14.78
C ILE A 167 3.51 7.61 15.93
N GLY A 168 3.01 8.36 16.93
CA GLY A 168 2.26 7.81 18.06
C GLY A 168 1.01 7.07 17.61
N THR A 169 0.27 7.62 16.66
CA THR A 169 -0.92 6.97 16.09
C THR A 169 -0.56 5.68 15.35
N CYS A 170 0.51 5.69 14.54
CA CYS A 170 1.01 4.47 13.89
C CYS A 170 1.39 3.39 14.89
N LEU A 171 2.15 3.75 15.93
CA LEU A 171 2.55 2.80 16.99
C LEU A 171 1.33 2.25 17.72
N THR A 172 0.35 3.09 18.04
CA THR A 172 -0.89 2.65 18.70
C THR A 172 -1.64 1.64 17.84
N ILE A 173 -1.75 1.88 16.52
CA ILE A 173 -2.40 0.94 15.60
C ILE A 173 -1.65 -0.39 15.56
N ILE A 174 -0.31 -0.37 15.49
CA ILE A 174 0.53 -1.58 15.49
C ILE A 174 0.33 -2.37 16.79
N VAL A 175 0.34 -1.71 17.94
CA VAL A 175 0.11 -2.35 19.24
C VAL A 175 -1.29 -2.96 19.32
N LEU A 176 -2.32 -2.25 18.83
CA LEU A 176 -3.68 -2.79 18.77
C LEU A 176 -3.79 -4.02 17.86
N LEU A 177 -3.10 -4.03 16.71
CA LEU A 177 -3.04 -5.20 15.83
C LEU A 177 -2.39 -6.38 16.56
N PHE A 178 -1.29 -6.16 17.27
CA PHE A 178 -0.60 -7.20 18.03
C PHE A 178 -1.45 -7.78 19.16
N ILE A 179 -2.14 -6.90 19.89
CA ILE A 179 -3.05 -7.33 20.99
C ILE A 179 -4.22 -8.13 20.43
N THR A 180 -4.81 -7.70 19.30
CA THR A 180 -5.94 -8.44 18.69
C THR A 180 -5.52 -9.79 18.16
N ASP A 181 -4.32 -9.92 17.64
CA ASP A 181 -3.77 -11.19 17.16
C ASP A 181 -3.48 -12.14 18.33
N ALA A 182 -2.80 -11.66 19.37
CA ALA A 182 -2.53 -12.43 20.59
C ALA A 182 -3.80 -12.92 21.31
N LEU A 183 -4.86 -12.12 21.33
CA LEU A 183 -6.15 -12.51 21.92
C LEU A 183 -6.92 -13.55 21.07
N THR A 184 -6.54 -13.71 19.80
CA THR A 184 -7.21 -14.63 18.87
C THR A 184 -6.49 -15.99 18.82
N ASP A 185 -5.18 -16.04 18.99
CA ASP A 185 -4.38 -17.28 18.95
C ASP A 185 -4.71 -18.23 20.09
N ASP A 186 -5.10 -17.73 21.27
CA ASP A 186 -5.51 -18.56 22.39
C ASP A 186 -6.80 -19.36 22.13
N ASP A 187 -7.68 -18.88 21.23
CA ASP A 187 -8.96 -19.56 20.91
C ASP A 187 -8.82 -20.68 19.85
N ASP A 188 -7.83 -20.60 18.97
CA ASP A 188 -7.64 -21.58 17.87
C ASP A 188 -6.90 -22.85 18.34
N ASP A 189 -6.01 -22.76 19.29
CA ASP A 189 -5.28 -23.91 19.85
C ASP A 189 -6.18 -24.82 20.71
N ASP A 190 -7.13 -24.23 21.44
CA ASP A 190 -8.13 -25.00 22.21
C ASP A 190 -9.13 -25.76 21.30
N ASN A 191 -9.43 -25.21 20.13
CA ASN A 191 -10.35 -25.83 19.17
C ASN A 191 -9.69 -27.00 18.40
N LYS A 192 -8.37 -26.87 18.10
CA LYS A 192 -7.58 -27.95 17.49
C LYS A 192 -7.40 -29.11 18.45
N LYS A 193 -7.12 -28.86 19.75
CA LYS A 193 -6.99 -29.89 20.78
C LYS A 193 -8.30 -30.66 21.02
N LYS A 194 -9.45 -29.99 20.97
CA LYS A 194 -10.77 -30.62 21.08
C LYS A 194 -11.10 -31.51 19.88
N LYS A 195 -10.78 -31.10 18.66
CA LYS A 195 -11.05 -31.84 17.42
C LYS A 195 -10.19 -33.10 17.32
N ASN A 196 -8.93 -33.02 17.79
CA ASN A 196 -8.04 -34.16 17.83
C ASN A 196 -8.43 -35.18 18.93
N LYS A 197 -8.93 -34.70 20.09
CA LYS A 197 -9.40 -35.58 21.16
C LYS A 197 -10.72 -36.29 20.81
N ALA A 198 -11.61 -35.62 20.07
CA ALA A 198 -12.85 -36.23 19.56
C ALA A 198 -12.58 -37.28 18.47
N LYS A 199 -11.52 -37.12 17.69
CA LYS A 199 -11.12 -38.07 16.65
C LYS A 199 -10.42 -39.31 17.23
N ALA A 200 -9.72 -39.18 18.35
CA ALA A 200 -9.07 -40.29 19.05
C ALA A 200 -10.06 -41.20 19.82
N VAL A 201 -11.18 -40.64 20.28
CA VAL A 201 -12.21 -41.39 21.01
C VAL A 201 -13.06 -42.25 20.08
N ASN A 202 -13.16 -41.91 18.78
CA ASN A 202 -13.96 -42.71 17.82
C ASN A 202 -13.18 -43.80 17.11
N THR A 203 -11.90 -44.03 17.45
CA THR A 203 -11.06 -45.06 16.81
C THR A 203 -10.93 -46.32 17.69
N ASP A 204 -11.39 -46.27 18.94
CA ASP A 204 -11.25 -47.41 19.91
C ASP A 204 -12.49 -48.28 20.05
N THR A 205 -13.49 -48.14 19.17
CA THR A 205 -14.68 -49.03 19.23
C THR A 205 -14.90 -49.69 17.86
N ALA A 206 -13.97 -50.54 17.47
CA ALA A 206 -14.24 -51.59 16.48
C ALA A 206 -13.51 -52.87 16.91
N GLU A 207 -14.26 -53.74 17.52
CA GLU A 207 -13.95 -55.08 17.99
C GLU A 207 -13.56 -56.03 16.82
N PRO A 208 -12.64 -56.98 17.06
CA PRO A 208 -12.14 -57.87 16.00
C PRO A 208 -13.03 -59.09 15.84
N LYS A 209 -13.41 -59.44 14.62
CA LYS A 209 -13.98 -60.76 14.32
C LYS A 209 -13.02 -61.60 13.50
N ALA A 210 -12.69 -62.76 14.11
CA ALA A 210 -11.79 -63.77 13.65
C ALA A 210 -12.21 -64.47 12.35
N ALA A 211 -11.25 -64.95 11.59
CA ALA A 211 -11.02 -66.39 11.26
C ALA A 211 -10.14 -66.56 10.02
N MET A 212 -9.12 -67.32 10.21
CA MET A 212 -8.12 -68.00 9.40
C MET A 212 -8.67 -68.86 8.25
N PRO A 213 -7.84 -69.62 7.51
CA PRO A 213 -6.56 -69.40 6.85
C PRO A 213 -6.54 -69.88 5.37
N GLY A 214 -5.49 -69.71 4.66
CA GLY A 214 -5.28 -70.48 3.40
C GLY A 214 -4.28 -69.82 2.42
N GLU A 215 -3.07 -70.38 2.50
CA GLU A 215 -2.14 -70.77 1.44
C GLU A 215 -1.39 -69.73 0.59
N THR A 216 -0.09 -69.79 0.79
CA THR A 216 1.04 -69.45 -0.09
C THR A 216 1.12 -70.43 -1.29
N PRO A 217 2.08 -70.36 -2.28
CA PRO A 217 3.16 -69.39 -2.52
C PRO A 217 3.43 -69.09 -4.04
N SER A 218 4.59 -68.52 -4.28
CA SER A 218 5.48 -68.52 -5.47
C SER A 218 5.38 -67.31 -6.39
N GLU A 219 6.47 -66.71 -6.44
CA GLU A 219 7.66 -66.66 -7.32
C GLU A 219 7.59 -65.52 -8.34
N LEU A 220 8.54 -64.72 -8.39
CA LEU A 220 9.91 -64.62 -8.89
C LEU A 220 10.02 -63.59 -10.02
N SER A 221 11.15 -62.97 -9.96
CA SER A 221 11.96 -62.29 -11.02
C SER A 221 11.66 -60.85 -11.35
N ASN A 222 12.59 -59.98 -10.96
CA ASN A 222 13.75 -59.52 -11.74
C ASN A 222 13.34 -58.67 -12.94
N GLU A 223 13.76 -57.42 -13.03
CA GLU A 223 15.06 -56.96 -13.51
C GLU A 223 15.08 -55.41 -13.58
N THR A 224 16.14 -54.86 -13.08
CA THR A 224 16.77 -53.60 -13.48
C THR A 224 17.76 -53.94 -14.60
N PRO A 225 18.44 -53.11 -15.37
CA PRO A 225 18.59 -51.62 -15.39
C PRO A 225 18.71 -51.03 -16.82
N THR A 226 19.09 -49.77 -16.91
CA THR A 226 20.02 -49.14 -17.88
C THR A 226 19.52 -47.76 -18.28
N GLU A 227 20.09 -46.67 -17.78
CA GLU A 227 21.25 -45.89 -18.27
C GLU A 227 21.22 -45.45 -19.74
N SER A 228 21.31 -44.13 -19.95
CA SER A 228 22.07 -43.41 -20.96
C SER A 228 21.61 -41.94 -20.98
N GLN A 229 22.40 -40.99 -20.50
CA GLN A 229 23.53 -40.29 -21.13
C GLN A 229 23.16 -39.54 -22.42
N GLY A 230 23.59 -38.30 -22.44
CA GLY A 230 23.83 -37.45 -23.64
C GLY A 230 23.14 -36.10 -23.49
N GLU A 231 23.76 -35.07 -23.29
CA GLU A 231 24.95 -34.33 -23.76
C GLU A 231 24.51 -32.90 -24.09
N ALA A 232 25.12 -31.93 -23.49
CA ALA A 232 25.20 -30.55 -23.98
C ALA A 232 26.10 -30.47 -25.20
N PRO A 233 26.02 -29.45 -26.09
CA PRO A 233 26.88 -28.33 -25.88
C PRO A 233 26.43 -26.94 -26.43
N SER A 234 27.09 -25.94 -25.85
CA SER A 234 27.76 -24.76 -26.42
C SER A 234 26.98 -23.63 -27.11
N ALA A 235 27.25 -22.46 -26.56
CA ALA A 235 27.19 -21.15 -27.21
C ALA A 235 28.03 -21.07 -28.49
N PRO A 236 27.82 -20.04 -29.34
CA PRO A 236 28.90 -19.08 -29.49
C PRO A 236 28.45 -17.59 -29.48
N GLN A 237 29.47 -16.82 -29.15
CA GLN A 237 29.68 -15.37 -29.25
C GLN A 237 29.65 -14.87 -30.70
N SER A 238 29.45 -13.58 -30.82
CA SER A 238 30.20 -12.54 -31.55
C SER A 238 29.29 -11.56 -32.27
N GLU A 239 29.46 -10.30 -31.91
CA GLU A 239 30.05 -9.19 -32.68
C GLU A 239 29.17 -8.59 -33.79
N ALA A 240 28.72 -7.41 -33.58
CA ALA A 240 29.03 -6.18 -34.30
C ALA A 240 28.30 -5.00 -33.60
#